data_6b0aa9ac4a74687b0853d79836bf0a9f
#
_entry.id   6b0aa9ac4a74687b0853d79836bf0a9f
#
_cell.length_a   1.000
_cell.length_b   1.000
_cell.length_c   1.000
_cell.angle_alpha   90.00
_cell.angle_beta   90.00
_cell.angle_gamma   90.00
#
_symmetry.space_group_name_H-M   'P 1'
#
loop_
_entity.id
_entity.type
_entity.pdbx_description
1 polymer ?
#
loop_
_entity_poly.entity_id
_entity_poly.type
_entity_poly.pdbx_seq_one_letter_code
_entity_poly.pdbx_strand_id
1 'polypeptide(L)'
;MIHLYKNNGYNIVMDVNSGSVHVVDDIVYDMVPLLEPVYESVSEENFVEEALKATAELSYTQEDKKEVSEAIYELAKAGQLYTKDVYENYIFDFKNRQTVVKALCLHIAHDCNLACKYCFAEEGEYHGRRALMSYEVGKKALD
;
A
#
# COMPACT_ATOMS: atom_id res chain seq x y z
N MET A 1 4.09 -7.36 5.32
CA MET A 1 4.14 -6.09 6.13
C MET A 1 2.73 -5.55 6.31
N ILE A 2 2.29 -5.42 7.55
CA ILE A 2 0.94 -4.97 7.91
C ILE A 2 1.00 -3.54 8.46
N HIS A 3 0.13 -2.67 7.96
CA HIS A 3 -0.13 -1.34 8.51
C HIS A 3 -1.47 -1.30 9.20
N LEU A 4 -1.45 -0.82 10.44
CA LEU A 4 -2.62 -0.62 11.29
C LEU A 4 -2.81 0.86 11.55
N TYR A 5 -4.01 1.38 11.26
CA TYR A 5 -4.32 2.78 11.58
C TYR A 5 -5.81 2.98 11.82
N LYS A 6 -6.16 4.06 12.51
CA LYS A 6 -7.56 4.44 12.76
C LYS A 6 -7.88 5.71 11.98
N ASN A 7 -9.01 5.71 11.27
CA ASN A 7 -9.47 6.86 10.52
C ASN A 7 -10.99 6.99 10.58
N ASN A 8 -11.49 8.17 10.92
CA ASN A 8 -12.92 8.47 11.03
C ASN A 8 -13.73 7.46 11.88
N GLY A 9 -13.13 6.93 12.95
CA GLY A 9 -13.77 5.95 13.83
C GLY A 9 -13.68 4.50 13.36
N TYR A 10 -13.05 4.22 12.23
CA TYR A 10 -12.82 2.87 11.72
C TYR A 10 -11.41 2.40 12.03
N ASN A 11 -11.29 1.12 12.40
CA ASN A 11 -10.01 0.42 12.46
C ASN A 11 -9.70 -0.14 11.08
N ILE A 12 -8.51 0.13 10.57
CA ILE A 12 -8.11 -0.27 9.23
C ILE A 12 -6.82 -1.08 9.32
N VAL A 13 -6.84 -2.23 8.67
CA VAL A 13 -5.72 -3.13 8.47
C VAL A 13 -5.38 -3.15 6.99
N MET A 14 -4.15 -2.81 6.63
CA MET A 14 -3.67 -2.82 5.26
C MET A 14 -2.50 -3.77 5.13
N ASP A 15 -2.60 -4.75 4.25
CA ASP A 15 -1.46 -5.55 3.82
C ASP A 15 -0.79 -4.87 2.62
N VAL A 16 0.42 -4.36 2.83
CA VAL A 16 1.16 -3.57 1.85
C VAL A 16 1.52 -4.38 0.62
N ASN A 17 1.84 -5.67 0.79
CA ASN A 17 2.34 -6.50 -0.31
C ASN A 17 1.21 -6.98 -1.22
N SER A 18 0.05 -7.32 -0.67
CA SER A 18 -1.13 -7.66 -1.48
C SER A 18 -1.92 -6.44 -1.94
N GLY A 19 -1.80 -5.31 -1.21
CA GLY A 19 -2.63 -4.12 -1.40
C GLY A 19 -4.05 -4.25 -0.82
N SER A 20 -4.33 -5.32 -0.08
CA SER A 20 -5.63 -5.54 0.56
C SER A 20 -5.84 -4.58 1.71
N VAL A 21 -7.06 -4.03 1.82
CA VAL A 21 -7.48 -3.12 2.89
C VAL A 21 -8.75 -3.64 3.53
N HIS A 22 -8.71 -3.84 4.84
CA HIS A 22 -9.81 -4.37 5.62
C HIS A 22 -10.26 -3.34 6.66
N VAL A 23 -11.57 -3.12 6.76
CA VAL A 23 -12.18 -2.42 7.89
C VAL A 23 -12.60 -3.47 8.90
N VAL A 24 -12.11 -3.35 10.12
CA VAL A 24 -12.22 -4.40 11.13
C VAL A 24 -12.71 -3.84 12.47
N ASP A 25 -13.19 -4.71 13.33
CA ASP A 25 -13.51 -4.40 14.73
C ASP A 25 -12.26 -4.36 15.62
N ASP A 26 -12.45 -3.98 16.89
CA ASP A 26 -11.34 -3.80 17.82
C ASP A 26 -10.59 -5.11 18.10
N ILE A 27 -11.29 -6.24 18.19
CA ILE A 27 -10.66 -7.54 18.48
C ILE A 27 -9.71 -7.97 17.33
N VAL A 28 -10.15 -7.84 16.09
CA VAL A 28 -9.30 -8.16 14.91
C VAL A 28 -8.11 -7.21 14.84
N TYR A 29 -8.35 -5.91 15.08
CA TYR A 29 -7.30 -4.89 15.08
C TYR A 29 -6.19 -5.18 16.10
N ASP A 30 -6.57 -5.64 17.30
CA ASP A 30 -5.63 -5.96 18.37
C ASP A 30 -4.92 -7.31 18.14
N MET A 31 -5.61 -8.28 17.52
CA MET A 31 -5.05 -9.62 17.28
C MET A 31 -4.12 -9.71 16.08
N VAL A 32 -4.39 -8.98 14.99
CA VAL A 32 -3.61 -9.07 13.75
C VAL A 32 -2.11 -8.92 13.95
N PRO A 33 -1.57 -7.93 14.71
CA PRO A 33 -0.12 -7.79 14.87
C PRO A 33 0.50 -8.92 15.70
N LEU A 34 -0.26 -9.56 16.57
CA LEU A 34 0.20 -10.66 17.42
C LEU A 34 0.23 -11.98 16.67
N LEU A 35 -0.60 -12.13 15.63
CA LEU A 35 -0.74 -13.37 14.87
C LEU A 35 0.17 -13.45 13.63
N GLU A 36 0.79 -12.34 13.18
CA GLU A 36 1.75 -12.36 12.05
C GLU A 36 2.91 -13.36 12.31
N PRO A 37 3.63 -13.32 13.46
CA PRO A 37 4.70 -14.27 13.74
C PRO A 37 4.19 -15.71 13.96
N VAL A 38 2.96 -15.89 14.45
CA VAL A 38 2.35 -17.21 14.61
C VAL A 38 2.08 -17.84 13.23
N TYR A 39 1.50 -17.07 12.31
CA TYR A 39 1.22 -17.52 10.95
C TYR A 39 2.48 -17.93 10.18
N GLU A 40 3.59 -17.24 10.40
CA GLU A 40 4.86 -17.54 9.73
C GLU A 40 5.54 -18.81 10.25
N SER A 41 5.28 -19.20 11.51
CA SER A 41 6.03 -20.26 12.22
C SER A 41 5.25 -21.54 12.46
N VAL A 42 3.93 -21.54 12.33
CA VAL A 42 3.05 -22.64 12.77
C VAL A 42 2.26 -23.23 11.61
N SER A 43 2.04 -24.57 11.64
CA SER A 43 1.19 -25.26 10.68
C SER A 43 -0.29 -24.93 10.87
N GLU A 44 -1.10 -25.11 9.81
CA GLU A 44 -2.55 -24.89 9.81
C GLU A 44 -3.27 -25.54 11.02
N GLU A 45 -2.94 -26.80 11.28
CA GLU A 45 -3.59 -27.59 12.34
C GLU A 45 -3.40 -27.02 13.75
N ASN A 46 -2.27 -26.34 13.99
CA ASN A 46 -1.91 -25.80 15.29
C ASN A 46 -2.10 -24.29 15.40
N PHE A 47 -2.48 -23.62 14.29
CA PHE A 47 -2.55 -22.15 14.26
C PHE A 47 -3.50 -21.59 15.32
N VAL A 48 -4.70 -22.11 15.42
CA VAL A 48 -5.71 -21.59 16.38
C VAL A 48 -5.24 -21.75 17.82
N GLU A 49 -4.61 -22.88 18.17
CA GLU A 49 -4.11 -23.11 19.52
C GLU A 49 -3.00 -22.13 19.88
N GLU A 50 -2.04 -21.91 18.98
CA GLU A 50 -0.94 -20.97 19.21
C GLU A 50 -1.43 -19.50 19.17
N ALA A 51 -2.43 -19.20 18.33
CA ALA A 51 -3.06 -17.89 18.31
C ALA A 51 -3.75 -17.55 19.65
N LEU A 52 -4.43 -18.49 20.26
CA LEU A 52 -5.03 -18.32 21.59
C LEU A 52 -3.98 -18.08 22.67
N LYS A 53 -2.81 -18.73 22.57
CA LYS A 53 -1.68 -18.48 23.49
C LYS A 53 -1.08 -17.11 23.28
N ALA A 54 -0.85 -16.70 22.01
CA ALA A 54 -0.28 -15.40 21.66
C ALA A 54 -1.18 -14.23 22.08
N THR A 55 -2.49 -14.44 22.13
CA THR A 55 -3.49 -13.43 22.48
C THR A 55 -4.03 -13.58 23.91
N ALA A 56 -3.37 -14.36 24.77
CA ALA A 56 -3.84 -14.67 26.12
C ALA A 56 -4.10 -13.42 26.99
N GLU A 57 -3.26 -12.38 26.83
CA GLU A 57 -3.34 -11.13 27.59
C GLU A 57 -4.48 -10.19 27.15
N LEU A 58 -5.06 -10.40 25.96
CA LEU A 58 -6.18 -9.58 25.50
C LEU A 58 -7.47 -9.90 26.25
N SER A 59 -8.24 -8.88 26.58
CA SER A 59 -9.46 -8.97 27.41
C SER A 59 -10.71 -9.34 26.58
N TYR A 60 -10.59 -10.33 25.66
CA TYR A 60 -11.69 -10.87 24.88
C TYR A 60 -12.01 -12.31 25.30
N THR A 61 -13.22 -12.82 24.97
CA THR A 61 -13.58 -14.19 25.29
C THR A 61 -12.75 -15.20 24.47
N GLN A 62 -12.62 -16.42 24.97
CA GLN A 62 -11.90 -17.47 24.22
C GLN A 62 -12.61 -17.85 22.93
N GLU A 63 -13.95 -17.74 22.94
CA GLU A 63 -14.79 -18.04 21.77
C GLU A 63 -14.58 -16.99 20.67
N ASP A 64 -14.62 -15.69 21.02
CA ASP A 64 -14.37 -14.61 20.08
C ASP A 64 -12.94 -14.67 19.50
N LYS A 65 -11.93 -14.92 20.35
CA LYS A 65 -10.54 -15.08 19.91
C LYS A 65 -10.37 -16.24 18.94
N LYS A 66 -11.07 -17.35 19.17
CA LYS A 66 -11.02 -18.52 18.29
C LYS A 66 -11.62 -18.19 16.93
N GLU A 67 -12.83 -17.63 16.91
CA GLU A 67 -13.52 -17.24 15.67
C GLU A 67 -12.67 -16.26 14.84
N VAL A 68 -12.12 -15.23 15.51
CA VAL A 68 -11.24 -14.24 14.86
C VAL A 68 -9.95 -14.88 14.35
N SER A 69 -9.35 -15.81 15.09
CA SER A 69 -8.14 -16.52 14.64
C SER A 69 -8.40 -17.33 13.38
N GLU A 70 -9.53 -18.03 13.31
CA GLU A 70 -9.97 -18.79 12.12
C GLU A 70 -10.18 -17.84 10.92
N ALA A 71 -10.85 -16.70 11.12
CA ALA A 71 -11.08 -15.70 10.07
C ALA A 71 -9.76 -15.07 9.57
N ILE A 72 -8.85 -14.71 10.47
CA ILE A 72 -7.52 -14.19 10.12
C ILE A 72 -6.72 -15.21 9.32
N TYR A 73 -6.78 -16.48 9.71
CA TYR A 73 -6.10 -17.55 8.99
C TYR A 73 -6.62 -17.70 7.55
N GLU A 74 -7.92 -17.67 7.35
CA GLU A 74 -8.54 -17.76 6.02
C GLU A 74 -8.15 -16.56 5.12
N LEU A 75 -8.09 -15.33 5.67
CA LEU A 75 -7.60 -14.16 4.94
C LEU A 75 -6.13 -14.30 4.53
N ALA A 76 -5.30 -14.82 5.44
CA ALA A 76 -3.88 -15.06 5.16
C ALA A 76 -3.69 -16.15 4.09
N LYS A 77 -4.43 -17.25 4.17
CA LYS A 77 -4.45 -18.33 3.19
C LYS A 77 -4.95 -17.87 1.82
N ALA A 78 -5.89 -16.93 1.78
CA ALA A 78 -6.36 -16.29 0.55
C ALA A 78 -5.39 -15.26 -0.05
N GLY A 79 -4.23 -15.01 0.59
CA GLY A 79 -3.26 -14.03 0.13
C GLY A 79 -3.71 -12.57 0.30
N GLN A 80 -4.57 -12.29 1.28
CA GLN A 80 -5.10 -10.97 1.59
C GLN A 80 -4.54 -10.39 2.90
N LEU A 81 -3.77 -11.20 3.64
CA LEU A 81 -3.13 -10.82 4.89
C LEU A 81 -1.80 -11.58 5.03
N TYR A 82 -0.81 -11.02 5.72
CA TYR A 82 0.54 -11.58 5.96
C TYR A 82 1.27 -12.01 4.69
N THR A 83 1.05 -11.31 3.59
CA THR A 83 1.67 -11.65 2.31
C THR A 83 3.16 -11.28 2.29
N LYS A 84 3.95 -12.09 1.61
CA LYS A 84 5.39 -11.87 1.45
C LYS A 84 5.67 -10.86 0.33
N ASP A 85 6.72 -10.08 0.50
CA ASP A 85 7.22 -9.20 -0.56
C ASP A 85 7.86 -10.05 -1.67
N VAL A 86 7.13 -10.20 -2.77
CA VAL A 86 7.62 -10.92 -3.96
C VAL A 86 8.62 -10.09 -4.78
N TYR A 87 8.73 -8.80 -4.51
CA TYR A 87 9.62 -7.87 -5.24
C TYR A 87 10.95 -7.63 -4.54
N GLU A 88 11.14 -8.07 -3.31
CA GLU A 88 12.36 -7.86 -2.55
C GLU A 88 13.61 -8.32 -3.32
N ASN A 89 13.53 -9.47 -3.97
CA ASN A 89 14.63 -10.03 -4.76
C ASN A 89 14.90 -9.26 -6.06
N TYR A 90 13.99 -8.39 -6.50
CA TYR A 90 14.10 -7.62 -7.74
C TYR A 90 14.58 -6.18 -7.53
N ILE A 91 14.78 -5.75 -6.27
CA ILE A 91 15.18 -4.36 -5.93
C ILE A 91 16.49 -3.98 -6.62
N PHE A 92 17.44 -4.92 -6.74
CA PHE A 92 18.73 -4.67 -7.40
C PHE A 92 18.61 -4.43 -8.91
N ASP A 93 17.64 -5.04 -9.56
CA ASP A 93 17.42 -4.89 -11.00
C ASP A 93 16.89 -3.50 -11.37
N PHE A 94 16.20 -2.81 -10.45
CA PHE A 94 15.71 -1.45 -10.70
C PHE A 94 16.86 -0.44 -10.89
N LYS A 95 18.01 -0.65 -10.25
CA LYS A 95 19.20 0.21 -10.40
C LYS A 95 19.97 -0.06 -11.69
N ASN A 96 19.87 -1.26 -12.23
CA ASN A 96 20.65 -1.73 -13.38
C ASN A 96 19.83 -1.82 -14.68
N ARG A 97 18.53 -1.53 -14.65
CA ARG A 97 17.71 -1.52 -15.86
C ARG A 97 18.20 -0.45 -16.81
N GLN A 98 18.47 -0.84 -18.05
CA GLN A 98 18.60 0.13 -19.14
C GLN A 98 17.31 0.94 -19.18
N THR A 99 17.43 2.23 -18.92
CA THR A 99 16.31 3.17 -18.96
C THR A 99 15.87 3.35 -20.41
N VAL A 100 14.93 2.53 -20.83
CA VAL A 100 14.22 2.79 -22.09
C VAL A 100 13.16 3.85 -21.78
N VAL A 101 13.20 4.96 -22.47
CA VAL A 101 12.17 6.00 -22.37
C VAL A 101 10.86 5.40 -22.88
N LYS A 102 9.90 5.20 -21.97
CA LYS A 102 8.59 4.61 -22.30
C LYS A 102 7.55 5.67 -22.65
N ALA A 103 7.73 6.89 -22.14
CA ALA A 103 6.84 8.00 -22.37
C ALA A 103 7.61 9.30 -22.24
N LEU A 104 7.24 10.29 -23.05
CA LEU A 104 7.78 11.65 -23.03
C LEU A 104 6.61 12.60 -22.80
N CYS A 105 6.73 13.40 -21.73
CA CYS A 105 5.76 14.44 -21.42
C CYS A 105 6.35 15.79 -21.84
N LEU A 106 5.80 16.40 -22.88
CA LEU A 106 6.24 17.71 -23.39
C LEU A 106 5.27 18.80 -22.90
N HIS A 107 5.80 19.75 -22.17
CA HIS A 107 5.09 20.96 -21.79
C HIS A 107 5.15 21.98 -22.94
N ILE A 108 4.22 21.85 -23.88
CA ILE A 108 4.21 22.66 -25.10
C ILE A 108 3.82 24.11 -24.88
N ALA A 109 3.09 24.38 -23.81
CA ALA A 109 2.65 25.72 -23.43
C ALA A 109 2.62 25.90 -21.91
N HIS A 110 3.15 27.00 -21.42
CA HIS A 110 2.94 27.54 -20.09
C HIS A 110 2.07 28.79 -20.20
N ASP A 111 0.89 28.62 -20.80
CA ASP A 111 -0.08 29.66 -20.99
C ASP A 111 -1.47 29.05 -20.97
N CYS A 112 -2.25 29.37 -19.93
CA CYS A 112 -3.57 28.82 -19.70
C CYS A 112 -4.57 29.95 -19.46
N ASN A 113 -5.77 29.81 -20.00
CA ASN A 113 -6.87 30.76 -19.80
C ASN A 113 -7.82 30.36 -18.65
N LEU A 114 -7.46 29.31 -17.87
CA LEU A 114 -8.21 28.86 -16.70
C LEU A 114 -7.46 29.23 -15.42
N ALA A 115 -8.20 29.50 -14.34
CA ALA A 115 -7.68 29.75 -13.00
C ALA A 115 -8.18 28.68 -12.02
N CYS A 116 -7.74 27.44 -12.21
CA CYS A 116 -8.13 26.32 -11.36
C CYS A 116 -7.42 26.39 -10.01
N LYS A 117 -8.16 26.45 -8.91
CA LYS A 117 -7.62 26.53 -7.54
C LYS A 117 -6.73 25.33 -7.14
N TYR A 118 -6.82 24.22 -7.85
CA TYR A 118 -6.02 23.00 -7.66
C TYR A 118 -4.96 22.81 -8.76
N CYS A 119 -4.62 23.86 -9.50
CA CYS A 119 -3.69 23.75 -10.61
C CYS A 119 -2.25 23.55 -10.12
N PHE A 120 -1.65 22.41 -10.45
CA PHE A 120 -0.24 22.12 -10.13
C PHE A 120 0.74 22.97 -10.97
N ALA A 121 0.28 23.59 -12.05
CA ALA A 121 1.07 24.43 -12.95
C ALA A 121 0.85 25.95 -12.69
N GLU A 122 0.48 26.33 -11.46
CA GLU A 122 0.35 27.73 -11.04
C GLU A 122 -0.49 28.56 -12.02
N GLU A 123 -1.71 28.09 -12.33
CA GLU A 123 -2.63 28.72 -13.31
C GLU A 123 -2.04 28.83 -14.73
N GLY A 124 -1.10 27.94 -15.08
CA GLY A 124 -0.44 27.92 -16.39
C GLY A 124 0.81 28.78 -16.51
N GLU A 125 1.22 29.47 -15.45
CA GLU A 125 2.39 30.33 -15.45
C GLU A 125 3.69 29.61 -15.01
N TYR A 126 3.64 28.40 -14.66
CA TYR A 126 4.74 27.54 -14.14
C TYR A 126 6.02 28.30 -13.80
N HIS A 127 6.26 28.56 -12.50
CA HIS A 127 7.32 29.45 -11.98
C HIS A 127 7.22 30.90 -12.46
N GLY A 128 6.01 31.42 -12.65
CA GLY A 128 5.78 32.82 -13.00
C GLY A 128 6.17 33.23 -14.42
N ARG A 129 6.25 32.25 -15.34
CA ARG A 129 6.63 32.52 -16.73
C ARG A 129 5.64 31.94 -17.72
N ARG A 130 4.96 32.78 -18.47
CA ARG A 130 4.18 32.39 -19.65
C ARG A 130 5.11 32.20 -20.83
N ALA A 131 5.08 31.01 -21.44
CA ALA A 131 5.94 30.67 -22.57
C ALA A 131 5.35 29.56 -23.43
N LEU A 132 5.72 29.51 -24.68
CA LEU A 132 5.50 28.41 -25.60
C LEU A 132 6.81 27.68 -25.85
N MET A 133 6.75 26.35 -26.01
CA MET A 133 7.90 25.55 -26.40
C MET A 133 8.30 25.93 -27.83
N SER A 134 9.59 26.17 -28.08
CA SER A 134 10.06 26.38 -29.45
C SER A 134 10.11 25.06 -30.22
N TYR A 135 9.99 25.14 -31.53
CA TYR A 135 10.11 23.97 -32.41
C TYR A 135 11.44 23.22 -32.21
N GLU A 136 12.54 23.96 -32.05
CA GLU A 136 13.89 23.37 -31.86
C GLU A 136 13.97 22.54 -30.57
N VAL A 137 13.35 23.03 -29.48
CA VAL A 137 13.30 22.27 -28.19
C VAL A 137 12.45 21.01 -28.36
N GLY A 138 11.28 21.13 -28.95
CA GLY A 138 10.42 19.98 -29.20
C GLY A 138 11.07 18.93 -30.09
N LYS A 139 11.70 19.36 -31.17
CA LYS A 139 12.43 18.47 -32.06
C LYS A 139 13.58 17.75 -31.37
N LYS A 140 14.41 18.46 -30.61
CA LYS A 140 15.53 17.90 -29.85
C LYS A 140 15.09 16.88 -28.79
N ALA A 141 13.88 17.01 -28.27
CA ALA A 141 13.33 16.07 -27.30
C ALA A 141 12.86 14.75 -27.92
N LEU A 142 12.60 14.76 -29.25
CA LEU A 142 12.13 13.59 -30.01
C LEU A 142 13.26 12.86 -30.76
N ASP A 143 14.34 13.56 -31.07
CA ASP A 143 15.55 12.99 -31.70
C ASP A 143 16.42 12.24 -30.67
#